data_c145dd137580b14311f8a19286f820c2
#
_entry.id   c145dd137580b14311f8a19286f820c2
#
_cell.length_a   1.000
_cell.length_b   1.000
_cell.length_c   1.000
_cell.angle_alpha   90.00
_cell.angle_beta   90.00
_cell.angle_gamma   90.00
#
_symmetry.space_group_name_H-M   'P 1'
#
loop_
_entity.id
_entity.type
_entity.pdbx_description
1 polymer ?
#
loop_
_entity_poly.entity_id
_entity_poly.type
_entity_poly.pdbx_seq_one_letter_code
_entity_poly.pdbx_strand_id
1 'polypeptide(L)'
;MGSKILGCDFAGEIKRMNGRQIYYQILTFAMVLSSALMIWKSLILITNSPSPIVVVLSGSMEPAFYRGDLLFLTNFESEPLNVGDITVFKIYDREIPIVHRVMRVHQSNGTVKFLTKGDNNAVDDRALYPQGQDWLEEKHIMGKAKGFLPYIGMVTIIMNDYPKLKYAVIGSLGCFMLITREQ
;
A
#
# COMPACT_ATOMS: atom_id res chain seq x y z
N MET A 1 -25.69 -0.97 -41.54
CA MET A 1 -24.51 -1.87 -41.51
C MET A 1 -23.49 -1.19 -40.62
N GLY A 2 -23.54 -1.41 -39.30
CA GLY A 2 -22.67 -0.69 -38.37
C GLY A 2 -23.24 -0.72 -36.95
N SER A 3 -22.99 -1.80 -36.17
CA SER A 3 -23.02 -1.78 -34.70
C SER A 3 -22.86 -3.21 -34.13
N LYS A 4 -21.87 -3.97 -34.64
CA LYS A 4 -21.55 -5.32 -34.13
C LYS A 4 -20.10 -5.43 -33.65
N ILE A 5 -19.47 -4.34 -33.20
CA ILE A 5 -18.03 -4.38 -32.87
C ILE A 5 -17.73 -4.36 -31.36
N LEU A 6 -18.70 -4.20 -30.48
CA LEU A 6 -18.43 -4.19 -29.02
C LEU A 6 -19.47 -4.94 -28.17
N GLY A 7 -20.17 -5.92 -28.75
CA GLY A 7 -20.92 -6.89 -27.97
C GLY A 7 -20.08 -8.16 -27.88
N CYS A 8 -19.11 -8.17 -27.00
CA CYS A 8 -18.46 -9.41 -26.61
C CYS A 8 -19.55 -10.34 -26.07
N ASP A 9 -19.91 -11.36 -26.83
CA ASP A 9 -20.82 -12.45 -26.40
C ASP A 9 -20.15 -13.30 -25.32
N PHE A 10 -19.72 -12.62 -24.24
CA PHE A 10 -19.08 -13.28 -23.08
C PHE A 10 -19.99 -14.38 -22.52
N ALA A 11 -21.30 -14.13 -22.47
CA ALA A 11 -22.28 -15.14 -22.06
C ALA A 11 -22.43 -16.29 -23.11
N GLY A 12 -22.27 -15.98 -24.38
CA GLY A 12 -22.31 -16.99 -25.48
C GLY A 12 -21.06 -17.86 -25.51
N GLU A 13 -19.89 -17.29 -25.23
CA GLU A 13 -18.63 -18.03 -25.14
C GLU A 13 -18.59 -18.95 -23.93
N ILE A 14 -19.01 -18.49 -22.76
CA ILE A 14 -19.10 -19.34 -21.55
C ILE A 14 -20.03 -20.53 -21.80
N LYS A 15 -21.13 -20.34 -22.56
CA LYS A 15 -22.09 -21.39 -22.85
C LYS A 15 -21.57 -22.42 -23.88
N ARG A 16 -20.56 -22.05 -24.69
CA ARG A 16 -19.88 -22.90 -25.67
C ARG A 16 -18.69 -23.67 -25.11
N MET A 17 -18.20 -23.27 -23.93
CA MET A 17 -17.02 -23.89 -23.30
C MET A 17 -17.36 -25.27 -22.73
N ASN A 18 -16.52 -26.26 -23.04
CA ASN A 18 -16.59 -27.57 -22.40
C ASN A 18 -16.30 -27.44 -20.90
N GLY A 19 -17.02 -28.21 -20.06
CA GLY A 19 -16.84 -28.16 -18.59
C GLY A 19 -15.37 -28.27 -18.12
N ARG A 20 -14.55 -29.03 -18.88
CA ARG A 20 -13.08 -29.09 -18.63
C ARG A 20 -12.38 -27.73 -18.82
N GLN A 21 -12.74 -26.97 -19.83
CA GLN A 21 -12.13 -25.68 -20.13
C GLN A 21 -12.48 -24.66 -19.03
N ILE A 22 -13.74 -24.66 -18.58
CA ILE A 22 -14.19 -23.81 -17.48
C ILE A 22 -13.42 -24.15 -16.19
N TYR A 23 -13.25 -25.42 -15.88
CA TYR A 23 -12.49 -25.90 -14.73
C TYR A 23 -11.03 -25.43 -14.77
N TYR A 24 -10.33 -25.61 -15.88
CA TYR A 24 -8.94 -25.14 -16.05
C TYR A 24 -8.84 -23.62 -15.93
N GLN A 25 -9.81 -22.87 -16.42
CA GLN A 25 -9.80 -21.41 -16.34
C GLN A 25 -9.99 -20.92 -14.90
N ILE A 26 -10.91 -21.51 -14.16
CA ILE A 26 -11.09 -21.22 -12.73
C ILE A 26 -9.82 -21.58 -11.95
N LEU A 27 -9.21 -22.70 -12.24
CA LEU A 27 -7.99 -23.15 -11.57
C LEU A 27 -6.81 -22.21 -11.84
N THR A 28 -6.63 -21.77 -13.09
CA THR A 28 -5.61 -20.79 -13.47
C THR A 28 -5.82 -19.45 -12.76
N PHE A 29 -7.06 -18.97 -12.72
CA PHE A 29 -7.40 -17.75 -12.00
C PHE A 29 -7.13 -17.87 -10.49
N ALA A 30 -7.54 -18.98 -9.88
CA ALA A 30 -7.27 -19.27 -8.47
C ALA A 30 -5.75 -19.35 -8.19
N MET A 31 -4.97 -19.93 -9.10
CA MET A 31 -3.51 -20.01 -8.99
C MET A 31 -2.86 -18.62 -9.02
N VAL A 32 -3.30 -17.72 -9.92
CA VAL A 32 -2.79 -16.36 -10.01
C VAL A 32 -3.10 -15.58 -8.74
N LEU A 33 -4.36 -15.65 -8.24
CA LEU A 33 -4.72 -15.00 -6.97
C LEU A 33 -3.94 -15.54 -5.78
N SER A 34 -3.80 -16.86 -5.70
CA SER A 34 -3.06 -17.52 -4.62
C SER A 34 -1.58 -17.12 -4.63
N SER A 35 -0.94 -17.07 -5.81
CA SER A 35 0.46 -16.64 -5.92
C SER A 35 0.66 -15.18 -5.51
N ALA A 36 -0.25 -14.28 -5.89
CA ALA A 36 -0.19 -12.88 -5.48
C ALA A 36 -0.32 -12.73 -3.95
N LEU A 37 -1.26 -13.46 -3.34
CA LEU A 37 -1.43 -13.48 -1.88
C LEU A 37 -0.23 -14.08 -1.17
N MET A 38 0.38 -15.13 -1.71
CA MET A 38 1.61 -15.73 -1.16
C MET A 38 2.76 -14.72 -1.17
N ILE A 39 2.99 -14.03 -2.29
CA ILE A 39 4.04 -13.00 -2.39
C ILE A 39 3.81 -11.90 -1.35
N TRP A 40 2.57 -11.40 -1.22
CA TRP A 40 2.23 -10.37 -0.25
C TRP A 40 2.44 -10.84 1.21
N LYS A 41 2.00 -12.04 1.54
CA LYS A 41 2.19 -12.62 2.88
C LYS A 41 3.65 -12.91 3.19
N SER A 42 4.41 -13.39 2.20
CA SER A 42 5.86 -13.59 2.36
C SER A 42 6.57 -12.26 2.64
N LEU A 43 6.17 -11.18 1.97
CA LEU A 43 6.72 -9.86 2.21
C LEU A 43 6.46 -9.38 3.65
N ILE A 44 5.24 -9.55 4.17
CA ILE A 44 4.89 -9.27 5.57
C ILE A 44 5.76 -10.07 6.54
N LEU A 45 5.99 -11.35 6.28
CA LEU A 45 6.84 -12.21 7.13
C LEU A 45 8.31 -11.78 7.10
N ILE A 46 8.84 -11.47 5.92
CA ILE A 46 10.25 -11.07 5.75
C ILE A 46 10.52 -9.72 6.41
N THR A 47 9.58 -8.78 6.33
CA THR A 47 9.75 -7.42 6.86
C THR A 47 9.28 -7.27 8.31
N ASN A 48 8.58 -8.27 8.84
CA ASN A 48 7.90 -8.23 10.14
C ASN A 48 7.00 -6.99 10.32
N SER A 49 6.48 -6.45 9.22
CA SER A 49 5.62 -5.26 9.21
C SER A 49 4.23 -5.60 8.69
N PRO A 50 3.15 -5.10 9.31
CA PRO A 50 1.79 -5.31 8.81
C PRO A 50 1.54 -4.66 7.45
N SER A 51 2.33 -3.64 7.12
CA SER A 51 2.29 -2.95 5.82
C SER A 51 3.71 -2.74 5.30
N PRO A 52 4.28 -3.73 4.60
CA PRO A 52 5.67 -3.68 4.13
C PRO A 52 5.93 -2.58 3.10
N ILE A 53 4.89 -2.12 2.42
CA ILE A 53 4.96 -1.10 1.38
C ILE A 53 3.90 -0.04 1.65
N VAL A 54 4.30 1.24 1.67
CA VAL A 54 3.39 2.39 1.81
C VAL A 54 3.75 3.47 0.79
N VAL A 55 2.74 4.26 0.39
CA VAL A 55 2.91 5.39 -0.54
C VAL A 55 2.78 6.69 0.24
N VAL A 56 3.69 7.62 0.01
CA VAL A 56 3.66 8.96 0.59
C VAL A 56 2.59 9.79 -0.11
N LEU A 57 1.58 10.24 0.65
CA LEU A 57 0.42 10.95 0.10
C LEU A 57 0.49 12.47 0.25
N SER A 58 1.38 12.99 1.12
CA SER A 58 1.49 14.40 1.44
C SER A 58 2.93 14.91 1.37
N GLY A 59 3.12 16.24 1.34
CA GLY A 59 4.44 16.86 1.37
C GLY A 59 4.99 17.13 2.78
N SER A 60 4.45 16.50 3.83
CA SER A 60 4.89 16.74 5.23
C SER A 60 6.33 16.31 5.51
N MET A 61 6.90 15.46 4.68
CA MET A 61 8.26 14.94 4.80
C MET A 61 9.24 15.54 3.80
N GLU A 62 8.85 16.55 3.05
CA GLU A 62 9.77 17.25 2.17
C GLU A 62 10.87 17.97 2.97
N PRO A 63 12.12 17.95 2.49
CA PRO A 63 12.63 17.40 1.23
C PRO A 63 13.03 15.92 1.30
N ALA A 64 12.87 15.23 2.42
CA ALA A 64 13.31 13.83 2.57
C ALA A 64 12.53 12.87 1.66
N PHE A 65 11.21 13.02 1.61
CA PHE A 65 10.32 12.25 0.72
C PHE A 65 9.28 13.16 0.09
N TYR A 66 8.97 12.87 -1.17
CA TYR A 66 7.96 13.60 -1.94
C TYR A 66 6.67 12.80 -2.07
N ARG A 67 5.58 13.51 -2.32
CA ARG A 67 4.30 12.85 -2.65
C ARG A 67 4.47 11.92 -3.85
N GLY A 68 4.05 10.67 -3.68
CA GLY A 68 4.18 9.64 -4.71
C GLY A 68 5.39 8.73 -4.55
N ASP A 69 6.24 8.96 -3.56
CA ASP A 69 7.31 8.03 -3.22
C ASP A 69 6.74 6.76 -2.58
N LEU A 70 7.31 5.63 -2.92
CA LEU A 70 6.95 4.33 -2.36
C LEU A 70 8.01 3.93 -1.34
N LEU A 71 7.61 3.70 -0.08
CA LEU A 71 8.49 3.35 1.02
C LEU A 71 8.43 1.86 1.33
N PHE A 72 9.58 1.27 1.63
CA PHE A 72 9.72 -0.07 2.17
C PHE A 72 9.91 -0.01 3.67
N LEU A 73 9.07 -0.73 4.40
CA LEU A 73 9.06 -0.75 5.87
C LEU A 73 9.59 -2.07 6.40
N THR A 74 10.29 -1.99 7.53
CA THR A 74 10.66 -3.15 8.38
C THR A 74 10.28 -2.84 9.82
N ASN A 75 9.91 -3.87 10.58
CA ASN A 75 9.54 -3.73 11.98
C ASN A 75 10.12 -4.89 12.82
N PHE A 76 11.44 -4.93 12.94
CA PHE A 76 12.13 -5.93 13.73
C PHE A 76 12.37 -5.42 15.16
N GLU A 77 12.03 -6.22 16.16
CA GLU A 77 12.31 -5.93 17.58
C GLU A 77 13.80 -5.77 17.86
N SER A 78 14.66 -6.42 17.06
CA SER A 78 16.13 -6.30 17.15
C SER A 78 16.66 -4.93 16.69
N GLU A 79 15.84 -4.15 16.00
CA GLU A 79 16.20 -2.82 15.49
C GLU A 79 15.32 -1.74 16.12
N PRO A 80 15.61 -1.29 17.35
CA PRO A 80 14.82 -0.26 18.03
C PRO A 80 14.83 1.04 17.22
N LEU A 81 13.77 1.79 17.33
CA LEU A 81 13.66 3.11 16.72
C LEU A 81 14.55 4.11 17.46
N ASN A 82 15.40 4.79 16.72
CA ASN A 82 16.27 5.83 17.20
C ASN A 82 15.79 7.23 16.77
N VAL A 83 16.32 8.25 17.44
CA VAL A 83 16.13 9.64 17.00
C VAL A 83 16.71 9.82 15.61
N GLY A 84 15.93 10.44 14.72
CA GLY A 84 16.28 10.65 13.31
C GLY A 84 15.71 9.59 12.36
N ASP A 85 15.26 8.44 12.86
CA ASP A 85 14.63 7.42 12.03
C ASP A 85 13.26 7.90 11.51
N ILE A 86 12.93 7.51 10.30
CA ILE A 86 11.61 7.79 9.72
C ILE A 86 10.73 6.57 9.96
N THR A 87 9.63 6.81 10.66
CA THR A 87 8.69 5.77 11.04
C THR A 87 7.31 6.00 10.43
N VAL A 88 6.62 4.90 10.20
CA VAL A 88 5.21 4.90 9.81
C VAL A 88 4.40 4.39 10.98
N PHE A 89 3.42 5.16 11.39
CA PHE A 89 2.55 4.83 12.50
C PHE A 89 1.09 5.07 12.17
N LYS A 90 0.22 4.34 12.86
CA LYS A 90 -1.23 4.45 12.71
C LYS A 90 -1.87 4.82 14.04
N ILE A 91 -2.74 5.83 14.01
CA ILE A 91 -3.54 6.26 15.15
C ILE A 91 -4.95 5.67 14.98
N TYR A 92 -5.56 5.21 16.07
CA TYR A 92 -6.85 4.49 16.03
C TYR A 92 -7.97 5.26 15.33
N ASP A 93 -7.99 6.59 15.43
CA ASP A 93 -9.02 7.44 14.82
C ASP A 93 -8.76 7.78 13.34
N ARG A 94 -7.64 7.32 12.77
CA ARG A 94 -7.26 7.61 11.38
C ARG A 94 -7.10 6.33 10.58
N GLU A 95 -7.73 6.30 9.42
CA GLU A 95 -7.59 5.17 8.50
C GLU A 95 -6.23 5.14 7.80
N ILE A 96 -5.66 6.32 7.53
CA ILE A 96 -4.42 6.50 6.77
C ILE A 96 -3.24 6.57 7.74
N PRO A 97 -2.20 5.74 7.55
CA PRO A 97 -0.97 5.82 8.34
C PRO A 97 -0.21 7.12 8.06
N ILE A 98 0.51 7.58 9.07
CA ILE A 98 1.30 8.81 9.03
C ILE A 98 2.78 8.42 8.93
N VAL A 99 3.53 9.14 8.07
CA VAL A 99 4.98 8.96 7.86
C VAL A 99 5.71 10.18 8.38
N HIS A 100 6.39 10.07 9.52
CA HIS A 100 7.13 11.19 10.12
C HIS A 100 8.44 10.72 10.75
N ARG A 101 9.30 11.68 11.10
CA ARG A 101 10.62 11.44 11.71
C ARG A 101 10.52 11.42 13.23
N VAL A 102 11.22 10.49 13.87
CA VAL A 102 11.38 10.43 15.32
C VAL A 102 12.29 11.56 15.78
N MET A 103 11.76 12.48 16.58
CA MET A 103 12.50 13.60 17.13
C MET A 103 13.04 13.32 18.53
N ARG A 104 12.30 12.57 19.34
CA ARG A 104 12.69 12.20 20.70
C ARG A 104 12.22 10.79 21.02
N VAL A 105 13.04 10.08 21.78
CA VAL A 105 12.72 8.79 22.37
C VAL A 105 12.77 8.96 23.89
N HIS A 106 11.71 8.56 24.56
CA HIS A 106 11.61 8.58 26.02
C HIS A 106 11.38 7.18 26.54
N GLN A 107 12.28 6.69 27.36
CA GLN A 107 12.17 5.40 28.01
C GLN A 107 11.84 5.57 29.48
N SER A 108 10.71 5.05 29.92
CA SER A 108 10.25 5.11 31.30
C SER A 108 9.60 3.79 31.70
N ASN A 109 10.03 3.22 32.83
CA ASN A 109 9.46 1.99 33.39
C ASN A 109 9.32 0.81 32.41
N GLY A 110 10.30 0.65 31.52
CA GLY A 110 10.28 -0.43 30.52
C GLY A 110 9.41 -0.17 29.30
N THR A 111 8.72 0.98 29.23
CA THR A 111 7.97 1.40 28.03
C THR A 111 8.77 2.43 27.25
N VAL A 112 8.83 2.26 25.94
CA VAL A 112 9.45 3.20 25.02
C VAL A 112 8.36 4.05 24.37
N LYS A 113 8.55 5.37 24.42
CA LYS A 113 7.62 6.35 23.85
C LYS A 113 8.36 7.26 22.89
N PHE A 114 7.67 7.66 21.82
CA PHE A 114 8.26 8.42 20.73
C PHE A 114 7.53 9.75 20.53
N LEU A 115 8.28 10.79 20.19
CA LEU A 115 7.75 12.04 19.67
C LEU A 115 8.17 12.17 18.22
N THR A 116 7.20 12.34 17.34
CA THR A 116 7.43 12.44 15.89
C THR A 116 7.11 13.83 15.37
N LYS A 117 7.67 14.16 14.20
CA LYS A 117 7.41 15.40 13.48
C LYS A 117 7.68 15.19 12.00
N GLY A 118 6.85 15.77 11.14
CA GLY A 118 7.14 15.88 9.70
C GLY A 118 8.26 16.89 9.45
N ASP A 119 9.17 16.57 8.52
CA ASP A 119 10.33 17.43 8.21
C ASP A 119 9.90 18.83 7.74
N ASN A 120 8.80 18.91 7.01
CA ASN A 120 8.21 20.16 6.48
C ASN A 120 7.19 20.81 7.43
N ASN A 121 6.90 20.22 8.58
CA ASN A 121 5.92 20.78 9.52
C ASN A 121 6.59 21.80 10.45
N ALA A 122 5.86 22.84 10.86
CA ALA A 122 6.36 23.81 11.83
C ALA A 122 6.35 23.27 13.27
N VAL A 123 5.34 22.46 13.60
CA VAL A 123 5.09 21.91 14.95
C VAL A 123 5.23 20.38 14.96
N ASP A 124 5.39 19.83 16.16
CA ASP A 124 5.41 18.39 16.40
C ASP A 124 4.00 17.75 16.27
N ASP A 125 3.95 16.41 16.34
CA ASP A 125 2.73 15.65 16.08
C ASP A 125 1.83 15.45 17.30
N ARG A 126 2.07 16.11 18.43
CA ARG A 126 1.22 15.99 19.63
C ARG A 126 -0.25 16.32 19.35
N ALA A 127 -0.49 17.30 18.48
CA ALA A 127 -1.85 17.66 18.06
C ALA A 127 -2.55 16.57 17.20
N LEU A 128 -1.78 15.61 16.67
CA LEU A 128 -2.31 14.49 15.89
C LEU A 128 -2.64 13.26 16.74
N TYR A 129 -2.06 13.19 17.96
CA TYR A 129 -2.26 12.05 18.84
C TYR A 129 -3.65 12.07 19.49
N PRO A 130 -4.14 10.94 19.99
CA PRO A 130 -5.40 10.88 20.72
C PRO A 130 -5.40 11.83 21.94
N GLN A 131 -6.58 12.32 22.31
CA GLN A 131 -6.72 13.19 23.47
C GLN A 131 -6.16 12.54 24.75
N GLY A 132 -5.31 13.28 25.49
CA GLY A 132 -4.65 12.78 26.69
C GLY A 132 -3.36 11.98 26.44
N GLN A 133 -2.90 11.88 25.20
CA GLN A 133 -1.66 11.21 24.84
C GLN A 133 -0.67 12.20 24.21
N ASP A 134 0.43 12.49 24.90
CA ASP A 134 1.48 13.40 24.41
C ASP A 134 2.61 12.67 23.67
N TRP A 135 2.61 11.34 23.70
CA TRP A 135 3.66 10.49 23.14
C TRP A 135 3.08 9.31 22.39
N LEU A 136 3.73 8.94 21.33
CA LEU A 136 3.41 7.73 20.56
C LEU A 136 3.99 6.51 21.27
N GLU A 137 3.20 5.45 21.41
CA GLU A 137 3.63 4.17 21.95
C GLU A 137 4.04 3.23 20.83
N GLU A 138 4.90 2.26 21.13
CA GLU A 138 5.41 1.28 20.18
C GLU A 138 4.31 0.50 19.45
N LYS A 139 3.20 0.21 20.11
CA LYS A 139 2.03 -0.48 19.53
C LYS A 139 1.39 0.25 18.32
N HIS A 140 1.60 1.55 18.18
CA HIS A 140 1.09 2.34 17.06
C HIS A 140 2.02 2.31 15.84
N ILE A 141 3.25 1.82 16.01
CA ILE A 141 4.26 1.81 14.98
C ILE A 141 4.05 0.62 14.06
N MET A 142 4.00 0.89 12.76
CA MET A 142 3.88 -0.13 11.72
C MET A 142 5.24 -0.56 11.19
N GLY A 143 6.23 0.32 11.28
CA GLY A 143 7.59 0.03 10.89
C GLY A 143 8.44 1.28 10.65
N LYS A 144 9.72 1.02 10.40
CA LYS A 144 10.76 1.98 10.06
C LYS A 144 11.00 1.95 8.55
N ALA A 145 11.11 3.12 7.93
CA ALA A 145 11.46 3.23 6.52
C ALA A 145 12.94 2.87 6.30
N LYS A 146 13.20 1.83 5.51
CA LYS A 146 14.55 1.34 5.17
C LYS A 146 14.97 1.71 3.76
N GLY A 147 14.02 1.85 2.85
CA GLY A 147 14.27 2.18 1.46
C GLY A 147 13.10 2.87 0.83
N PHE A 148 13.33 3.51 -0.31
CA PHE A 148 12.26 4.14 -1.07
C PHE A 148 12.50 4.05 -2.57
N LEU A 149 11.43 4.14 -3.33
CA LEU A 149 11.44 4.26 -4.79
C LEU A 149 10.70 5.55 -5.17
N PRO A 150 11.38 6.51 -5.81
CA PRO A 150 10.78 7.79 -6.13
C PRO A 150 9.67 7.65 -7.18
N TYR A 151 8.59 8.38 -7.01
CA TYR A 151 7.47 8.54 -7.95
C TYR A 151 6.69 7.28 -8.34
N ILE A 152 7.08 6.07 -7.96
CA ILE A 152 6.37 4.83 -8.34
C ILE A 152 4.95 4.78 -7.77
N GLY A 153 4.77 5.30 -6.57
CA GLY A 153 3.46 5.40 -5.92
C GLY A 153 2.50 6.40 -6.59
N MET A 154 2.99 7.28 -7.50
CA MET A 154 2.13 8.22 -8.23
C MET A 154 1.06 7.50 -9.05
N VAL A 155 1.35 6.34 -9.60
CA VAL A 155 0.37 5.52 -10.33
C VAL A 155 -0.83 5.20 -9.45
N THR A 156 -0.58 4.79 -8.20
CA THR A 156 -1.64 4.48 -7.23
C THR A 156 -2.45 5.72 -6.87
N ILE A 157 -1.79 6.86 -6.68
CA ILE A 157 -2.44 8.14 -6.37
C ILE A 157 -3.35 8.55 -7.53
N ILE A 158 -2.84 8.56 -8.76
CA ILE A 158 -3.61 8.92 -9.96
C ILE A 158 -4.81 7.98 -10.14
N MET A 159 -4.63 6.68 -9.92
CA MET A 159 -5.74 5.72 -10.01
C MET A 159 -6.81 5.96 -8.94
N ASN A 160 -6.46 6.47 -7.76
CA ASN A 160 -7.41 6.80 -6.71
C ASN A 160 -8.08 8.15 -6.95
N ASP A 161 -7.32 9.15 -7.41
CA ASP A 161 -7.84 10.48 -7.70
C ASP A 161 -8.80 10.47 -8.93
N TYR A 162 -8.56 9.55 -9.89
CA TYR A 162 -9.35 9.41 -11.11
C TYR A 162 -9.98 8.02 -11.25
N PRO A 163 -11.11 7.74 -10.58
CA PRO A 163 -11.74 6.41 -10.61
C PRO A 163 -12.15 5.96 -12.02
N LYS A 164 -12.48 6.91 -12.92
CA LYS A 164 -12.77 6.60 -14.34
C LYS A 164 -11.55 6.01 -15.06
N LEU A 165 -10.35 6.48 -14.76
CA LEU A 165 -9.10 5.95 -15.32
C LEU A 165 -8.87 4.50 -14.86
N LYS A 166 -9.13 4.20 -13.58
CA LYS A 166 -9.06 2.85 -13.04
C LYS A 166 -9.93 1.87 -13.84
N TYR A 167 -11.18 2.23 -14.10
CA TYR A 167 -12.09 1.38 -14.88
C TYR A 167 -11.66 1.26 -16.34
N ALA A 168 -11.12 2.33 -16.94
CA ALA A 168 -10.59 2.30 -18.30
C ALA A 168 -9.38 1.35 -18.43
N VAL A 169 -8.45 1.38 -17.46
CA VAL A 169 -7.29 0.48 -17.43
C VAL A 169 -7.72 -0.98 -17.26
N ILE A 170 -8.65 -1.26 -16.32
CA ILE A 170 -9.16 -2.62 -16.11
C ILE A 170 -9.87 -3.12 -17.37
N GLY A 171 -10.69 -2.29 -18.00
CA GLY A 171 -11.39 -2.64 -19.25
C GLY A 171 -10.43 -2.90 -20.41
N SER A 172 -9.38 -2.09 -20.57
CA SER A 172 -8.37 -2.27 -21.62
C SER A 172 -7.56 -3.55 -21.42
N LEU A 173 -7.17 -3.88 -20.17
CA LEU A 173 -6.49 -5.13 -19.84
C LEU A 173 -7.37 -6.35 -20.11
N GLY A 174 -8.66 -6.28 -19.76
CA GLY A 174 -9.63 -7.32 -20.08
C GLY A 174 -9.77 -7.55 -21.57
N CYS A 175 -9.90 -6.45 -22.34
CA CYS A 175 -9.98 -6.49 -23.79
C CYS A 175 -8.70 -7.05 -24.43
N PHE A 176 -7.53 -6.62 -23.96
CA PHE A 176 -6.23 -7.14 -24.40
C PHE A 176 -6.10 -8.65 -24.14
N MET A 177 -6.54 -9.11 -22.99
CA MET A 177 -6.49 -10.54 -22.62
C MET A 177 -7.39 -11.38 -23.52
N LEU A 178 -8.53 -10.84 -23.94
CA LEU A 178 -9.43 -11.52 -24.88
C LEU A 178 -8.83 -11.61 -26.30
N ILE A 179 -8.21 -10.53 -26.78
CA ILE A 179 -7.58 -10.49 -28.12
C ILE A 179 -6.37 -11.42 -28.19
N THR A 180 -5.53 -11.44 -27.16
CA THR A 180 -4.31 -12.27 -27.13
C THR A 180 -4.62 -13.77 -27.02
N ARG A 181 -5.84 -14.13 -26.65
CA ARG A 181 -6.27 -15.53 -26.52
C ARG A 181 -6.67 -16.20 -27.86
N GLU A 182 -6.85 -15.42 -28.91
CA GLU A 182 -7.22 -15.96 -30.24
C GLU A 182 -6.02 -16.48 -31.04
N GLN A 183 -4.81 -16.47 -30.49
CA GLN A 183 -3.63 -17.15 -31.07
C GLN A 183 -3.24 -18.36 -30.23
#